data_87bcb37d67a0ca429322fb1e3c7006d8
#
_entry.id   87bcb37d67a0ca429322fb1e3c7006d8
#
_cell.length_a   1.000
_cell.length_b   1.000
_cell.length_c   1.000
_cell.angle_alpha   90.00
_cell.angle_beta   90.00
_cell.angle_gamma   90.00
#
_symmetry.space_group_name_H-M   'P 1'
#
loop_
_entity.id
_entity.type
_entity.pdbx_description
1 polymer ?
#
loop_
_entity_poly.entity_id
_entity_poly.type
_entity_poly.pdbx_seq_one_letter_code
_entity_poly.pdbx_strand_id
1 'polypeptide(L)'
;MGLTFDTGALIGLERARHHMRKVFDVAVAHDVRITVPSVVVAEWWRTGVKEKERARLLRAVDVEPVTDYLARLAGAALSLAPHAQAIDAIVMASACQRPDEIVYTSDPKDLETLRDAVPRFASIRIERA
;
A
#
# COMPACT_ATOMS: atom_id res chain seq x y z
N MET A 1 8.46 7.64 -10.16
CA MET A 1 7.07 7.22 -9.95
C MET A 1 7.03 5.78 -9.51
N GLY A 2 6.20 5.47 -8.56
CA GLY A 2 6.01 4.12 -8.06
C GLY A 2 4.60 3.90 -7.56
N LEU A 3 4.27 2.65 -7.25
CA LEU A 3 2.98 2.26 -6.71
C LEU A 3 3.16 1.66 -5.32
N THR A 4 2.21 1.93 -4.45
CA THR A 4 2.10 1.29 -3.14
C THR A 4 0.75 0.58 -3.07
N PHE A 5 0.75 -0.69 -2.71
CA PHE A 5 -0.47 -1.47 -2.60
C PHE A 5 -0.79 -1.72 -1.12
N ASP A 6 -2.02 -1.43 -0.73
CA ASP A 6 -2.55 -1.85 0.56
C ASP A 6 -3.22 -3.24 0.46
N THR A 7 -3.82 -3.68 1.55
CA THR A 7 -4.49 -4.98 1.61
C THR A 7 -5.59 -5.11 0.58
N GLY A 8 -6.41 -4.06 0.41
CA GLY A 8 -7.50 -4.06 -0.56
C GLY A 8 -7.01 -4.21 -2.00
N ALA A 9 -5.87 -3.59 -2.33
CA ALA A 9 -5.26 -3.73 -3.65
C ALA A 9 -4.78 -5.16 -3.89
N LEU A 10 -4.14 -5.78 -2.90
CA LEU A 10 -3.70 -7.19 -3.01
C LEU A 10 -4.88 -8.14 -3.15
N ILE A 11 -5.97 -7.90 -2.41
CA ILE A 11 -7.20 -8.70 -2.53
C ILE A 11 -7.78 -8.57 -3.94
N GLY A 12 -7.83 -7.35 -4.47
CA GLY A 12 -8.31 -7.10 -5.82
C GLY A 12 -7.49 -7.83 -6.88
N LEU A 13 -6.17 -7.81 -6.71
CA LEU A 13 -5.24 -8.51 -7.60
C LEU A 13 -5.41 -10.04 -7.50
N GLU A 14 -5.50 -10.57 -6.28
CA GLU A 14 -5.69 -12.00 -6.03
C GLU A 14 -7.00 -12.50 -6.64
N ARG A 15 -8.06 -11.72 -6.55
CA ARG A 15 -9.37 -12.07 -7.13
C ARG A 15 -9.42 -11.82 -8.63
N ALA A 16 -8.30 -11.48 -9.25
CA ALA A 16 -8.19 -11.21 -10.67
C ALA A 16 -9.19 -10.14 -11.16
N ARG A 17 -9.47 -9.14 -10.35
CA ARG A 17 -10.29 -8.00 -10.77
C ARG A 17 -9.58 -7.31 -11.93
N HIS A 18 -10.31 -7.09 -13.01
CA HIS A 18 -9.73 -6.59 -14.26
C HIS A 18 -8.89 -5.32 -14.06
N HIS A 19 -9.40 -4.37 -13.30
CA HIS A 19 -8.70 -3.11 -13.05
C HIS A 19 -7.33 -3.32 -12.38
N MET A 20 -7.30 -4.04 -11.27
CA MET A 20 -6.04 -4.27 -10.54
C MET A 20 -5.07 -5.15 -11.32
N ARG A 21 -5.58 -6.13 -12.06
CA ARG A 21 -4.73 -6.95 -12.92
C ARG A 21 -4.05 -6.11 -13.99
N LYS A 22 -4.81 -5.18 -14.61
CA LYS A 22 -4.25 -4.27 -15.61
C LYS A 22 -3.20 -3.35 -14.98
N VAL A 23 -3.46 -2.77 -13.83
CA VAL A 23 -2.50 -1.91 -13.12
C VAL A 23 -1.20 -2.68 -12.86
N PHE A 24 -1.32 -3.88 -12.32
CA PHE A 24 -0.18 -4.74 -12.02
C PHE A 24 0.62 -5.10 -13.27
N ASP A 25 -0.05 -5.59 -14.32
CA ASP A 25 0.60 -6.03 -15.54
C ASP A 25 1.32 -4.87 -16.25
N VAL A 26 0.73 -3.69 -16.28
CA VAL A 26 1.37 -2.50 -16.87
C VAL A 26 2.59 -2.10 -16.05
N ALA A 27 2.48 -2.09 -14.72
CA ALA A 27 3.61 -1.74 -13.86
C ALA A 27 4.78 -2.70 -14.05
N VAL A 28 4.52 -4.01 -14.09
CA VAL A 28 5.56 -5.01 -14.32
C VAL A 28 6.19 -4.86 -15.71
N ALA A 29 5.37 -4.65 -16.74
CA ALA A 29 5.85 -4.49 -18.11
C ALA A 29 6.75 -3.26 -18.30
N HIS A 30 6.50 -2.20 -17.53
CA HIS A 30 7.26 -0.94 -17.61
C HIS A 30 8.28 -0.77 -16.48
N ASP A 31 8.55 -1.81 -15.74
CA ASP A 31 9.52 -1.80 -14.63
C ASP A 31 9.20 -0.73 -13.57
N VAL A 32 7.92 -0.48 -13.36
CA VAL A 32 7.46 0.43 -12.30
C VAL A 32 7.48 -0.32 -10.98
N ARG A 33 8.15 0.25 -9.99
CA ARG A 33 8.27 -0.35 -8.67
C ARG A 33 6.92 -0.39 -7.96
N ILE A 34 6.58 -1.56 -7.43
CA ILE A 34 5.41 -1.76 -6.57
C ILE A 34 5.91 -2.07 -5.17
N THR A 35 5.53 -1.27 -4.20
CA THR A 35 5.90 -1.46 -2.79
C THR A 35 4.71 -1.95 -1.99
N VAL A 36 4.94 -2.93 -1.13
CA VAL A 36 3.95 -3.46 -0.19
C VAL A 36 4.58 -3.44 1.21
N PRO A 37 4.09 -2.60 2.13
CA PRO A 37 4.60 -2.63 3.50
C PRO A 37 4.38 -4.00 4.15
N SER A 38 5.32 -4.47 4.94
CA SER A 38 5.24 -5.83 5.52
C SER A 38 4.04 -6.02 6.44
N VAL A 39 3.52 -4.96 7.05
CA VAL A 39 2.28 -5.04 7.85
C VAL A 39 1.07 -5.40 6.98
N VAL A 40 1.06 -4.96 5.73
CA VAL A 40 0.02 -5.33 4.76
C VAL A 40 0.11 -6.81 4.43
N VAL A 41 1.32 -7.34 4.30
CA VAL A 41 1.53 -8.78 4.11
C VAL A 41 0.93 -9.56 5.29
N ALA A 42 1.17 -9.11 6.52
CA ALA A 42 0.62 -9.76 7.71
C ALA A 42 -0.91 -9.78 7.72
N GLU A 43 -1.54 -8.74 7.20
CA GLU A 43 -2.99 -8.64 7.12
C GLU A 43 -3.58 -9.53 6.02
N TRP A 44 -2.85 -9.72 4.94
CA TRP A 44 -3.32 -10.41 3.73
C TRP A 44 -2.89 -11.89 3.66
N TRP A 45 -1.64 -12.21 4.08
CA TRP A 45 -1.08 -13.56 3.95
C TRP A 45 -1.83 -14.57 4.78
N ARG A 46 -2.09 -15.73 4.19
CA ARG A 46 -2.63 -16.90 4.88
C ARG A 46 -1.99 -18.15 4.30
N THR A 47 -1.74 -19.14 5.14
CA THR A 47 -1.30 -20.47 4.70
C THR A 47 -2.47 -21.24 4.11
N GLY A 48 -2.18 -22.21 3.24
CA GLY A 48 -3.17 -23.09 2.66
C GLY A 48 -3.19 -23.08 1.13
N VAL A 49 -4.38 -23.25 0.56
CA VAL A 49 -4.57 -23.53 -0.88
C VAL A 49 -3.98 -22.44 -1.79
N LYS A 50 -4.08 -21.17 -1.40
CA LYS A 50 -3.63 -20.04 -2.23
C LYS A 50 -2.21 -19.58 -1.92
N GLU A 51 -1.50 -20.30 -1.06
CA GLU A 51 -0.18 -19.86 -0.60
C GLU A 51 0.83 -19.70 -1.74
N LYS A 52 0.87 -20.64 -2.68
CA LYS A 52 1.77 -20.56 -3.85
C LYS A 52 1.48 -19.35 -4.71
N GLU A 53 0.22 -19.07 -4.95
CA GLU A 53 -0.20 -17.94 -5.76
C GLU A 53 0.16 -16.61 -5.07
N ARG A 54 -0.10 -16.51 -3.79
CA ARG A 54 0.27 -15.32 -3.00
C ARG A 54 1.78 -15.13 -2.95
N ALA A 55 2.56 -16.19 -2.78
CA ALA A 55 4.01 -16.11 -2.82
C ALA A 55 4.51 -15.62 -4.18
N ARG A 56 3.86 -16.03 -5.26
CA ARG A 56 4.20 -15.56 -6.61
C ARG A 56 3.96 -14.06 -6.75
N LEU A 57 2.85 -13.55 -6.26
CA LEU A 57 2.56 -12.11 -6.29
C LEU A 57 3.60 -11.34 -5.50
N LEU A 58 3.99 -11.81 -4.32
CA LEU A 58 4.99 -11.13 -3.50
C LEU A 58 6.38 -11.10 -4.14
N ARG A 59 6.71 -12.07 -5.00
CA ARG A 59 8.00 -12.04 -5.72
C ARG A 59 8.08 -10.95 -6.77
N ALA A 60 6.95 -10.44 -7.22
CA ALA A 60 6.89 -9.38 -8.24
C ALA A 60 6.88 -7.97 -7.63
N VAL A 61 6.87 -7.85 -6.32
CA VAL A 61 6.80 -6.56 -5.61
C VAL A 61 7.94 -6.45 -4.60
N ASP A 62 8.18 -5.23 -4.13
CA ASP A 62 9.11 -4.96 -3.05
C ASP A 62 8.35 -4.95 -1.73
N VAL A 63 8.59 -5.94 -0.89
CA VAL A 63 8.04 -5.95 0.46
C VAL A 63 8.94 -5.06 1.34
N GLU A 64 8.37 -3.98 1.86
CA GLU A 64 9.11 -3.03 2.69
C GLU A 64 8.95 -3.37 4.17
N PRO A 65 10.05 -3.62 4.90
CA PRO A 65 9.98 -3.84 6.33
C PRO A 65 9.46 -2.61 7.08
N VAL A 66 8.65 -2.82 8.10
CA VAL A 66 8.25 -1.74 9.00
C VAL A 66 9.38 -1.54 10.00
N THR A 67 10.26 -0.59 9.69
CA THR A 67 11.38 -0.20 10.55
C THR A 67 10.90 0.66 11.71
N ASP A 68 11.75 0.87 12.71
CA ASP A 68 11.48 1.82 13.80
C ASP A 68 11.19 3.22 13.24
N TYR A 69 11.98 3.67 12.26
CA TYR A 69 11.77 4.98 11.61
C TYR A 69 10.37 5.06 10.97
N LEU A 70 9.99 4.05 10.19
CA LEU A 70 8.69 4.03 9.53
C LEU A 70 7.54 3.99 10.55
N ALA A 71 7.69 3.19 11.60
CA ALA A 71 6.69 3.10 12.66
C ALA A 71 6.49 4.45 13.37
N ARG A 72 7.58 5.15 13.65
CA ARG A 72 7.52 6.48 14.30
C ARG A 72 6.90 7.53 13.38
N LEU A 73 7.21 7.48 12.10
CA LEU A 73 6.60 8.38 11.11
C LEU A 73 5.09 8.19 11.06
N ALA A 74 4.64 6.93 11.04
CA ALA A 74 3.22 6.58 11.08
C ALA A 74 2.57 7.04 12.39
N GLY A 75 3.24 6.83 13.53
CA GLY A 75 2.75 7.26 14.84
C GLY A 75 2.59 8.78 14.92
N ALA A 76 3.55 9.53 14.37
CA ALA A 76 3.44 11.00 14.30
C ALA A 76 2.23 11.43 13.46
N ALA A 77 1.96 10.73 12.35
CA ALA A 77 0.77 10.98 11.53
C ALA A 77 -0.53 10.73 12.31
N LEU A 78 -0.56 9.66 13.10
CA LEU A 78 -1.73 9.35 13.94
C LEU A 78 -1.99 10.40 15.00
N SER A 79 -0.98 11.14 15.45
CA SER A 79 -1.16 12.28 16.36
C SER A 79 -1.97 13.40 15.73
N LEU A 80 -1.91 13.54 14.41
CA LEU A 80 -2.65 14.53 13.64
C LEU A 80 -4.00 13.98 13.14
N ALA A 81 -4.17 12.68 13.11
CA ALA A 81 -5.37 11.99 12.63
C ALA A 81 -5.71 10.84 13.58
N PRO A 82 -6.17 11.14 14.81
CA PRO A 82 -6.28 10.14 15.89
C PRO A 82 -7.31 9.03 15.61
N HIS A 83 -8.23 9.23 14.67
CA HIS A 83 -9.23 8.22 14.32
C HIS A 83 -8.77 7.30 13.16
N ALA A 84 -7.62 7.57 12.57
CA ALA A 84 -7.09 6.75 11.48
C ALA A 84 -6.56 5.41 12.02
N GLN A 85 -6.54 4.40 11.14
CA GLN A 85 -6.01 3.09 11.46
C GLN A 85 -4.48 3.08 11.35
N ALA A 86 -3.82 2.35 12.26
CA ALA A 86 -2.36 2.27 12.27
C ALA A 86 -1.79 1.71 10.95
N ILE A 87 -2.44 0.70 10.37
CA ILE A 87 -2.00 0.11 9.10
C ILE A 87 -2.08 1.14 7.98
N ASP A 88 -3.16 1.92 7.91
CA ASP A 88 -3.31 2.99 6.92
C ASP A 88 -2.23 4.05 7.07
N ALA A 89 -1.91 4.42 8.31
CA ALA A 89 -0.84 5.38 8.58
C ALA A 89 0.52 4.84 8.13
N ILE A 90 0.79 3.55 8.30
CA ILE A 90 2.03 2.91 7.84
C ILE A 90 2.09 2.89 6.31
N VAL A 91 0.99 2.57 5.64
CA VAL A 91 0.91 2.60 4.17
C VAL A 91 1.24 3.99 3.65
N MET A 92 0.62 5.03 4.20
CA MET A 92 0.87 6.41 3.80
C MET A 92 2.28 6.88 4.15
N ALA A 93 2.79 6.50 5.32
CA ALA A 93 4.17 6.82 5.73
C ALA A 93 5.19 6.15 4.80
N SER A 94 4.94 4.93 4.38
CA SER A 94 5.75 4.25 3.37
C SER A 94 5.74 5.04 2.05
N ALA A 95 4.56 5.34 1.54
CA ALA A 95 4.41 6.02 0.25
C ALA A 95 5.05 7.41 0.24
N CYS A 96 4.96 8.17 1.33
CA CYS A 96 5.47 9.55 1.35
C CYS A 96 7.01 9.65 1.24
N GLN A 97 7.71 8.55 1.41
CA GLN A 97 9.18 8.52 1.30
C GLN A 97 9.67 8.50 -0.15
N ARG A 98 8.77 8.29 -1.11
CA ARG A 98 9.12 8.19 -2.53
C ARG A 98 8.38 9.28 -3.31
N PRO A 99 9.04 9.92 -4.31
CA PRO A 99 8.40 10.96 -5.11
C PRO A 99 7.35 10.35 -6.04
N ASP A 100 6.29 11.09 -6.30
CA ASP A 100 5.25 10.76 -7.28
C ASP A 100 4.61 9.38 -7.06
N GLU A 101 4.42 9.02 -5.80
CA GLU A 101 3.85 7.72 -5.44
C GLU A 101 2.32 7.72 -5.57
N ILE A 102 1.78 6.60 -6.05
CA ILE A 102 0.35 6.34 -6.14
C ILE A 102 0.02 5.16 -5.22
N VAL A 103 -0.90 5.38 -4.28
CA VAL A 103 -1.39 4.32 -3.40
C VAL A 103 -2.71 3.78 -3.95
N TYR A 104 -2.77 2.48 -4.17
CA TYR A 104 -4.00 1.78 -4.54
C TYR A 104 -4.64 1.17 -3.31
N THR A 105 -5.93 1.44 -3.11
CA THR A 105 -6.68 1.03 -1.93
C THR A 105 -8.12 0.72 -2.29
N SER A 106 -8.76 -0.17 -1.53
CA SER A 106 -10.19 -0.41 -1.66
C SER A 106 -11.02 0.68 -0.96
N ASP A 107 -10.40 1.48 -0.09
CA ASP A 107 -11.06 2.57 0.63
C ASP A 107 -10.31 3.89 0.50
N PRO A 108 -10.43 4.56 -0.66
CA PRO A 108 -9.73 5.82 -0.90
C PRO A 108 -10.05 6.90 0.11
N LYS A 109 -11.29 6.94 0.59
CA LYS A 109 -11.74 8.00 1.49
C LYS A 109 -10.96 8.03 2.80
N ASP A 110 -10.69 6.88 3.39
CA ASP A 110 -9.91 6.79 4.64
C ASP A 110 -8.50 7.34 4.45
N LEU A 111 -7.86 7.00 3.34
CA LEU A 111 -6.51 7.49 3.05
C LEU A 111 -6.50 8.97 2.66
N GLU A 112 -7.53 9.45 1.97
CA GLU A 112 -7.66 10.87 1.64
C GLU A 112 -7.83 11.71 2.90
N THR A 113 -8.62 11.24 3.86
CA THR A 113 -8.79 11.91 5.15
C THR A 113 -7.45 12.02 5.88
N LEU A 114 -6.68 10.94 5.87
CA LEU A 114 -5.35 10.91 6.48
C LEU A 114 -4.38 11.84 5.74
N ARG A 115 -4.40 11.83 4.41
CA ARG A 115 -3.57 12.73 3.59
C ARG A 115 -3.86 14.20 3.89
N ASP A 116 -5.14 14.54 4.02
CA ASP A 116 -5.55 15.93 4.25
C ASP A 116 -5.17 16.42 5.64
N ALA A 117 -5.07 15.52 6.62
CA ALA A 117 -4.69 15.84 7.99
C ALA A 117 -3.18 15.95 8.22
N VAL A 118 -2.38 15.31 7.36
CA VAL A 118 -0.93 15.16 7.57
C VAL A 118 -0.17 15.83 6.42
N PRO A 119 0.49 17.00 6.66
CA PRO A 119 1.18 17.73 5.60
C PRO A 119 2.20 16.90 4.80
N ARG A 120 2.91 15.98 5.44
CA ARG A 120 3.89 15.12 4.74
C ARG A 120 3.26 14.20 3.70
N PHE A 121 1.96 13.95 3.79
CA PHE A 121 1.25 13.05 2.87
C PHE A 121 0.61 13.79 1.69
N ALA A 122 0.77 15.10 1.62
CA ALA A 122 0.02 15.94 0.68
C ALA A 122 0.26 15.59 -0.80
N SER A 123 1.46 15.10 -1.15
CA SER A 123 1.80 14.79 -2.55
C SER A 123 1.41 13.39 -2.99
N ILE A 124 0.91 12.55 -2.08
CA ILE A 124 0.53 11.17 -2.41
C ILE A 124 -0.77 11.17 -3.22
N ARG A 125 -0.76 10.46 -4.35
CA ARG A 125 -1.98 10.21 -5.11
C ARG A 125 -2.63 8.93 -4.58
N ILE A 126 -3.95 8.94 -4.50
CA ILE A 126 -4.73 7.82 -3.99
C ILE A 126 -5.70 7.40 -5.07
N GLU A 127 -5.67 6.13 -5.45
CA GLU A 127 -6.51 5.56 -6.48
C GLU A 127 -7.27 4.34 -5.94
N ARG A 128 -8.47 4.14 -6.46
CA ARG A 128 -9.28 2.98 -6.08
C ARG A 128 -8.72 1.71 -6.71
N ALA A 129 -8.59 0.71 -5.88
CA ALA A 129 -8.22 -0.63 -6.31
C ALA A 129 -9.38 -1.35 -7.00
#